data_9d0a38114fbf326f5aaa3011bad59bd1
#
_entry.id   9d0a38114fbf326f5aaa3011bad59bd1
#
_cell.length_a   1.000
_cell.length_b   1.000
_cell.length_c   1.000
_cell.angle_alpha   90.00
_cell.angle_beta   90.00
_cell.angle_gamma   90.00
#
_symmetry.space_group_name_H-M   'P 1'
#
loop_
_entity.id
_entity.type
_entity.pdbx_description
1 polymer ?
#
loop_
_entity_poly.entity_id
_entity_poly.type
_entity_poly.pdbx_seq_one_letter_code
_entity_poly.pdbx_strand_id
1 'polypeptide(L)'
;MATTITPATKAMTWMLLNSQPFFASLVMRMEVREATDADPECPVAYTDGARIIYNSKVFAEMLEAERAGVLAHEVMHCALLHHLRREGRDPERWNIATDYAINIVLHDAGMKLPEGGLLDAQYRGMTAEEIYNKLPEQLSDQQKQKSAVTGTVGDGENANGTEGEKDAEERRWQQTLAEAAQAAKMSGNLPNSLEIFVNDQLAPKVRWAEALSRFMTERAPDDYSWQRPNRRFIGGGLFMPSRQSNDTLGEIVIAIDTSGSMTQELLERVAAELNDIKQAARPSKLHVIYCDSDIQHVDTFSTHDDVELALRGGGGTSFRPVFDWVEEQGIEPRCLVYFTDGYADFPEQPHSYPVMWAIIDSSETPPWGEILHIDA
;
A
#
# COMPACT_ATOMS: atom_id res chain seq x y z
N MET A 1 -44.36 1.14 -22.36
CA MET A 1 -43.06 1.04 -23.09
C MET A 1 -42.33 -0.14 -22.48
N ALA A 2 -41.98 -1.16 -23.28
CA ALA A 2 -41.17 -2.27 -22.77
C ALA A 2 -39.76 -1.72 -22.53
N THR A 3 -39.31 -1.75 -21.28
CA THR A 3 -37.94 -1.38 -20.91
C THR A 3 -37.00 -2.39 -21.57
N THR A 4 -36.25 -1.96 -22.59
CA THR A 4 -35.26 -2.81 -23.25
C THR A 4 -34.19 -3.15 -22.22
N ILE A 5 -34.07 -4.42 -21.83
CA ILE A 5 -33.06 -4.88 -20.89
C ILE A 5 -31.70 -4.80 -21.59
N THR A 6 -30.78 -3.97 -21.06
CA THR A 6 -29.45 -3.78 -21.62
C THR A 6 -28.56 -5.03 -21.43
N PRO A 7 -27.52 -5.23 -22.27
CA PRO A 7 -26.57 -6.32 -22.07
C PRO A 7 -25.94 -6.33 -20.66
N ALA A 8 -25.63 -5.15 -20.10
CA ALA A 8 -25.12 -5.01 -18.74
C ALA A 8 -26.14 -5.49 -17.68
N THR A 9 -27.42 -5.12 -17.81
CA THR A 9 -28.47 -5.58 -16.89
C THR A 9 -28.61 -7.12 -16.93
N LYS A 10 -28.51 -7.73 -18.12
CA LYS A 10 -28.51 -9.19 -18.27
C LYS A 10 -27.31 -9.82 -17.55
N ALA A 11 -26.13 -9.26 -17.70
CA ALA A 11 -24.92 -9.76 -17.02
C ALA A 11 -25.02 -9.64 -15.50
N MET A 12 -25.53 -8.53 -14.97
CA MET A 12 -25.80 -8.37 -13.52
C MET A 12 -26.82 -9.41 -13.02
N THR A 13 -27.89 -9.61 -13.77
CA THR A 13 -28.88 -10.64 -13.44
C THR A 13 -28.29 -12.04 -13.47
N TRP A 14 -27.41 -12.30 -14.44
CA TRP A 14 -26.68 -13.57 -14.54
C TRP A 14 -25.81 -13.83 -13.31
N MET A 15 -25.07 -12.81 -12.83
CA MET A 15 -24.25 -12.90 -11.60
C MET A 15 -25.11 -13.31 -10.39
N LEU A 16 -26.28 -12.68 -10.21
CA LEU A 16 -27.18 -13.01 -9.11
C LEU A 16 -27.72 -14.44 -9.21
N LEU A 17 -28.10 -14.89 -10.41
CA LEU A 17 -28.63 -16.22 -10.64
C LEU A 17 -27.58 -17.35 -10.55
N ASN A 18 -26.31 -17.04 -10.84
CA ASN A 18 -25.21 -17.99 -10.85
C ASN A 18 -24.32 -17.92 -9.60
N SER A 19 -24.91 -17.51 -8.48
CA SER A 19 -24.25 -17.51 -7.17
C SER A 19 -22.99 -16.63 -7.09
N GLN A 20 -22.99 -15.49 -7.78
CA GLN A 20 -21.93 -14.47 -7.73
C GLN A 20 -22.43 -13.16 -7.11
N PRO A 21 -23.07 -13.18 -5.91
CA PRO A 21 -23.70 -12.01 -5.31
C PRO A 21 -22.68 -10.94 -4.88
N PHE A 22 -21.45 -11.33 -4.59
CA PHE A 22 -20.37 -10.40 -4.24
C PHE A 22 -20.13 -9.40 -5.37
N PHE A 23 -19.79 -9.87 -6.57
CA PHE A 23 -19.52 -9.00 -7.72
C PHE A 23 -20.76 -8.25 -8.18
N ALA A 24 -21.93 -8.91 -8.17
CA ALA A 24 -23.19 -8.25 -8.50
C ALA A 24 -23.46 -7.04 -7.57
N SER A 25 -23.23 -7.20 -6.27
CA SER A 25 -23.39 -6.14 -5.28
C SER A 25 -22.44 -4.96 -5.53
N LEU A 26 -21.20 -5.23 -5.90
CA LEU A 26 -20.21 -4.19 -6.24
C LEU A 26 -20.63 -3.44 -7.52
N VAL A 27 -20.94 -4.15 -8.61
CA VAL A 27 -21.34 -3.54 -9.89
C VAL A 27 -22.61 -2.69 -9.74
N MET A 28 -23.56 -3.12 -8.91
CA MET A 28 -24.81 -2.36 -8.67
C MET A 28 -24.58 -1.04 -7.93
N ARG A 29 -23.42 -0.80 -7.36
CA ARG A 29 -23.01 0.46 -6.72
C ARG A 29 -22.46 1.49 -7.71
N MET A 30 -22.19 1.07 -8.96
CA MET A 30 -21.62 1.90 -9.99
C MET A 30 -22.67 2.28 -11.05
N GLU A 31 -22.44 3.40 -11.70
CA GLU A 31 -23.15 3.74 -12.93
C GLU A 31 -22.59 2.90 -14.09
N VAL A 32 -23.43 2.04 -14.68
CA VAL A 32 -23.05 1.21 -15.83
C VAL A 32 -23.80 1.68 -17.06
N ARG A 33 -23.07 2.16 -18.08
CA ARG A 33 -23.66 2.70 -19.31
C ARG A 33 -22.91 2.29 -20.57
N GLU A 34 -23.56 2.43 -21.70
CA GLU A 34 -22.96 2.23 -23.02
C GLU A 34 -22.01 3.38 -23.37
N ALA A 35 -20.92 3.05 -24.08
CA ALA A 35 -19.99 4.01 -24.63
C ALA A 35 -20.68 4.86 -25.72
N THR A 36 -20.33 6.14 -25.76
CA THR A 36 -20.78 7.12 -26.75
C THR A 36 -19.57 7.70 -27.49
N ASP A 37 -19.80 8.44 -28.58
CA ASP A 37 -18.73 9.10 -29.34
C ASP A 37 -17.94 10.17 -28.52
N ALA A 38 -18.44 10.55 -27.37
CA ALA A 38 -17.78 11.50 -26.47
C ALA A 38 -16.85 10.84 -25.44
N ASP A 39 -16.89 9.51 -25.33
CA ASP A 39 -16.09 8.76 -24.40
C ASP A 39 -14.70 8.43 -25.02
N PRO A 40 -13.67 8.14 -24.19
CA PRO A 40 -12.41 7.60 -24.67
C PRO A 40 -12.62 6.33 -25.51
N GLU A 41 -11.64 5.98 -26.32
CA GLU A 41 -11.69 4.75 -27.09
C GLU A 41 -11.90 3.56 -26.12
N CYS A 42 -13.04 2.88 -26.30
CA CYS A 42 -13.47 1.78 -25.44
C CYS A 42 -13.54 0.49 -26.27
N PRO A 43 -12.45 -0.30 -26.34
CA PRO A 43 -12.45 -1.55 -27.10
C PRO A 43 -13.48 -2.55 -26.56
N VAL A 44 -13.54 -2.75 -25.24
CA VAL A 44 -14.45 -3.69 -24.57
C VAL A 44 -15.19 -3.00 -23.43
N ALA A 45 -14.48 -2.57 -22.41
CA ALA A 45 -14.99 -1.81 -21.29
C ALA A 45 -13.90 -0.87 -20.73
N TYR A 46 -14.31 0.06 -19.89
CA TYR A 46 -13.43 1.04 -19.28
C TYR A 46 -14.04 1.53 -17.97
N THR A 47 -13.22 1.79 -16.97
CA THR A 47 -13.64 2.44 -15.73
C THR A 47 -12.75 3.61 -15.36
N ASP A 48 -13.36 4.65 -14.77
CA ASP A 48 -12.73 5.85 -14.23
C ASP A 48 -12.87 5.96 -12.69
N GLY A 49 -13.23 4.85 -12.02
CA GLY A 49 -13.47 4.84 -10.58
C GLY A 49 -14.91 5.18 -10.16
N ALA A 50 -15.66 5.91 -10.97
CA ALA A 50 -17.05 6.32 -10.70
C ALA A 50 -18.08 5.53 -11.51
N ARG A 51 -17.74 5.15 -12.73
CA ARG A 51 -18.64 4.48 -13.68
C ARG A 51 -17.93 3.41 -14.48
N ILE A 52 -18.73 2.47 -14.99
CA ILE A 52 -18.29 1.46 -15.95
C ILE A 52 -18.91 1.78 -17.29
N ILE A 53 -18.09 1.98 -18.31
CA ILE A 53 -18.50 2.27 -19.68
C ILE A 53 -18.16 1.07 -20.53
N TYR A 54 -19.10 0.54 -21.30
CA TYR A 54 -18.90 -0.65 -22.11
C TYR A 54 -19.29 -0.45 -23.58
N ASN A 55 -18.58 -1.17 -24.46
CA ASN A 55 -18.88 -1.19 -25.88
C ASN A 55 -20.07 -2.13 -26.15
N SER A 56 -21.23 -1.56 -26.47
CA SER A 56 -22.46 -2.32 -26.66
C SER A 56 -22.40 -3.34 -27.80
N LYS A 57 -21.62 -3.07 -28.86
CA LYS A 57 -21.43 -3.97 -29.99
C LYS A 57 -20.67 -5.24 -29.57
N VAL A 58 -19.55 -5.04 -28.89
CA VAL A 58 -18.70 -6.14 -28.37
C VAL A 58 -19.47 -6.96 -27.33
N PHE A 59 -20.16 -6.27 -26.39
CA PHE A 59 -20.99 -6.93 -25.38
C PHE A 59 -22.13 -7.74 -26.00
N ALA A 60 -22.70 -7.32 -27.14
CA ALA A 60 -23.76 -8.09 -27.81
C ALA A 60 -23.27 -9.44 -28.35
N GLU A 61 -21.98 -9.55 -28.73
CA GLU A 61 -21.37 -10.75 -29.26
C GLU A 61 -20.87 -11.73 -28.17
N MET A 62 -20.59 -11.23 -26.96
CA MET A 62 -20.10 -12.02 -25.83
C MET A 62 -21.20 -12.92 -25.21
N LEU A 63 -20.79 -14.01 -24.59
CA LEU A 63 -21.64 -14.80 -23.73
C LEU A 63 -22.00 -14.02 -22.43
N GLU A 64 -23.15 -14.32 -21.83
CA GLU A 64 -23.58 -13.64 -20.58
C GLU A 64 -22.56 -13.81 -19.44
N ALA A 65 -21.94 -14.98 -19.33
CA ALA A 65 -20.89 -15.26 -18.36
C ALA A 65 -19.63 -14.41 -18.58
N GLU A 66 -19.25 -14.15 -19.84
CA GLU A 66 -18.09 -13.31 -20.19
C GLU A 66 -18.36 -11.83 -19.93
N ARG A 67 -19.55 -11.34 -20.27
CA ARG A 67 -20.00 -10.00 -19.91
C ARG A 67 -19.95 -9.78 -18.40
N ALA A 68 -20.41 -10.78 -17.63
CA ALA A 68 -20.36 -10.76 -16.18
C ALA A 68 -18.92 -10.70 -15.68
N GLY A 69 -18.00 -11.47 -16.29
CA GLY A 69 -16.56 -11.42 -16.00
C GLY A 69 -15.93 -10.06 -16.27
N VAL A 70 -16.27 -9.43 -17.41
CA VAL A 70 -15.78 -8.09 -17.73
C VAL A 70 -16.31 -7.05 -16.73
N LEU A 71 -17.60 -7.04 -16.40
CA LEU A 71 -18.13 -6.12 -15.39
C LEU A 71 -17.51 -6.33 -14.01
N ALA A 72 -17.25 -7.60 -13.63
CA ALA A 72 -16.56 -7.93 -12.39
C ALA A 72 -15.11 -7.42 -12.42
N HIS A 73 -14.43 -7.51 -13.56
CA HIS A 73 -13.08 -6.99 -13.76
C HIS A 73 -13.04 -5.47 -13.56
N GLU A 74 -13.91 -4.73 -14.24
CA GLU A 74 -13.94 -3.27 -14.14
C GLU A 74 -14.25 -2.79 -12.70
N VAL A 75 -15.21 -3.41 -12.02
CA VAL A 75 -15.51 -3.00 -10.64
C VAL A 75 -14.38 -3.35 -9.68
N MET A 76 -13.59 -4.38 -9.95
CA MET A 76 -12.43 -4.72 -9.13
C MET A 76 -11.30 -3.70 -9.27
N HIS A 77 -11.11 -3.06 -10.43
CA HIS A 77 -10.21 -1.93 -10.54
C HIS A 77 -10.59 -0.81 -9.56
N CYS A 78 -11.88 -0.51 -9.44
CA CYS A 78 -12.37 0.51 -8.51
C CYS A 78 -12.24 0.05 -7.05
N ALA A 79 -12.60 -1.20 -6.76
CA ALA A 79 -12.55 -1.77 -5.42
C ALA A 79 -11.10 -1.85 -4.86
N LEU A 80 -10.11 -2.02 -5.75
CA LEU A 80 -8.69 -2.03 -5.43
C LEU A 80 -8.03 -0.65 -5.61
N LEU A 81 -8.81 0.39 -5.93
CA LEU A 81 -8.34 1.77 -6.10
C LEU A 81 -7.25 1.95 -7.17
N HIS A 82 -7.19 1.08 -8.18
CA HIS A 82 -6.16 1.13 -9.21
C HIS A 82 -6.13 2.45 -9.98
N HIS A 83 -7.29 3.11 -10.10
CA HIS A 83 -7.46 4.43 -10.71
C HIS A 83 -6.85 5.59 -9.88
N LEU A 84 -6.56 5.36 -8.58
CA LEU A 84 -5.90 6.32 -7.69
C LEU A 84 -4.42 6.00 -7.45
N ARG A 85 -4.02 4.73 -7.57
CA ARG A 85 -2.72 4.18 -7.16
C ARG A 85 -1.67 4.17 -8.28
N ARG A 86 -1.95 4.74 -9.45
CA ARG A 86 -0.97 4.74 -10.55
C ARG A 86 0.28 5.58 -10.29
N GLU A 87 0.14 6.70 -9.62
CA GLU A 87 1.23 7.53 -9.05
C GLU A 87 2.44 7.75 -9.99
N GLY A 88 2.20 8.25 -11.21
CA GLY A 88 3.31 8.52 -12.17
C GLY A 88 3.84 7.29 -12.92
N ARG A 89 3.38 6.07 -12.62
CA ARG A 89 3.74 4.84 -13.33
C ARG A 89 3.26 4.88 -14.79
N ASP A 90 3.94 4.17 -15.68
CA ASP A 90 3.55 4.06 -17.08
C ASP A 90 2.13 3.48 -17.22
N PRO A 91 1.19 4.16 -17.91
CA PRO A 91 -0.21 3.74 -17.94
C PRO A 91 -0.45 2.36 -18.55
N GLU A 92 0.25 2.00 -19.63
CA GLU A 92 0.06 0.70 -20.28
C GLU A 92 0.59 -0.44 -19.39
N ARG A 93 1.76 -0.23 -18.80
CA ARG A 93 2.39 -1.22 -17.92
C ARG A 93 1.61 -1.37 -16.62
N TRP A 94 1.06 -0.27 -16.08
CA TRP A 94 0.19 -0.29 -14.91
C TRP A 94 -1.10 -1.06 -15.19
N ASN A 95 -1.76 -0.81 -16.32
CA ASN A 95 -2.97 -1.54 -16.71
C ASN A 95 -2.71 -3.06 -16.79
N ILE A 96 -1.61 -3.48 -17.40
CA ILE A 96 -1.22 -4.91 -17.48
C ILE A 96 -0.97 -5.50 -16.09
N ALA A 97 -0.31 -4.76 -15.19
CA ALA A 97 -0.03 -5.22 -13.83
C ALA A 97 -1.32 -5.41 -13.03
N THR A 98 -2.23 -4.43 -13.10
CA THR A 98 -3.53 -4.48 -12.42
C THR A 98 -4.43 -5.57 -12.98
N ASP A 99 -4.39 -5.82 -14.29
CA ASP A 99 -5.13 -6.89 -14.95
C ASP A 99 -4.68 -8.27 -14.45
N TYR A 100 -3.37 -8.51 -14.36
CA TYR A 100 -2.86 -9.77 -13.79
C TYR A 100 -3.33 -9.98 -12.37
N ALA A 101 -3.29 -8.95 -11.52
CA ALA A 101 -3.73 -9.03 -10.14
C ALA A 101 -5.22 -9.39 -10.04
N ILE A 102 -6.08 -8.69 -10.81
CA ILE A 102 -7.53 -8.90 -10.80
C ILE A 102 -7.92 -10.23 -11.40
N ASN A 103 -7.35 -10.59 -12.57
CA ASN A 103 -7.80 -11.76 -13.31
C ASN A 103 -7.56 -13.06 -12.53
N ILE A 104 -6.50 -13.12 -11.72
CA ILE A 104 -6.25 -14.25 -10.82
C ILE A 104 -7.35 -14.38 -9.76
N VAL A 105 -7.75 -13.27 -9.13
CA VAL A 105 -8.82 -13.26 -8.13
C VAL A 105 -10.15 -13.67 -8.73
N LEU A 106 -10.48 -13.16 -9.91
CA LEU A 106 -11.71 -13.50 -10.64
C LEU A 106 -11.74 -14.99 -11.06
N HIS A 107 -10.63 -15.48 -11.60
CA HIS A 107 -10.48 -16.89 -11.98
C HIS A 107 -10.67 -17.81 -10.77
N ASP A 108 -10.04 -17.50 -9.63
CA ASP A 108 -10.14 -18.30 -8.41
C ASP A 108 -11.54 -18.24 -7.78
N ALA A 109 -12.27 -17.16 -8.04
CA ALA A 109 -13.68 -16.99 -7.68
C ALA A 109 -14.65 -17.71 -8.64
N GLY A 110 -14.12 -18.32 -9.72
CA GLY A 110 -14.94 -19.04 -10.70
C GLY A 110 -15.65 -18.14 -11.72
N MET A 111 -15.21 -16.88 -11.88
CA MET A 111 -15.70 -16.01 -12.95
C MET A 111 -15.12 -16.41 -14.30
N LYS A 112 -15.94 -16.32 -15.34
CA LYS A 112 -15.50 -16.57 -16.71
C LYS A 112 -15.02 -15.27 -17.36
N LEU A 113 -13.72 -15.17 -17.58
CA LEU A 113 -13.13 -14.07 -18.35
C LEU A 113 -13.17 -14.39 -19.85
N PRO A 114 -13.16 -13.37 -20.74
CA PRO A 114 -13.01 -13.58 -22.18
C PRO A 114 -11.73 -14.33 -22.51
N GLU A 115 -11.77 -15.14 -23.57
CA GLU A 115 -10.59 -15.88 -24.02
C GLU A 115 -9.47 -14.93 -24.46
N GLY A 116 -8.24 -15.24 -24.04
CA GLY A 116 -7.07 -14.46 -24.40
C GLY A 116 -6.69 -13.36 -23.41
N GLY A 117 -7.43 -13.16 -22.30
CA GLY A 117 -7.06 -12.23 -21.24
C GLY A 117 -5.75 -12.60 -20.54
N LEU A 118 -5.19 -11.64 -19.80
CA LEU A 118 -3.96 -11.82 -19.01
C LEU A 118 -4.22 -12.73 -17.81
N LEU A 119 -3.58 -13.89 -17.76
CA LEU A 119 -3.63 -14.79 -16.61
C LEU A 119 -2.29 -15.52 -16.51
N ASP A 120 -1.59 -15.35 -15.40
CA ASP A 120 -0.33 -16.04 -15.12
C ASP A 120 -0.21 -16.34 -13.63
N ALA A 121 -0.08 -17.62 -13.31
CA ALA A 121 -0.05 -18.11 -11.94
C ALA A 121 1.18 -17.63 -11.13
N GLN A 122 2.24 -17.18 -11.81
CA GLN A 122 3.43 -16.63 -11.13
C GLN A 122 3.13 -15.38 -10.31
N TYR A 123 2.08 -14.62 -10.67
CA TYR A 123 1.68 -13.39 -9.99
C TYR A 123 0.63 -13.62 -8.88
N ARG A 124 0.31 -14.87 -8.54
CA ARG A 124 -0.67 -15.18 -7.50
C ARG A 124 -0.23 -14.66 -6.13
N GLY A 125 -1.11 -13.89 -5.49
CA GLY A 125 -0.85 -13.29 -4.18
C GLY A 125 0.02 -12.03 -4.20
N MET A 126 0.36 -11.53 -5.40
CA MET A 126 1.11 -10.28 -5.55
C MET A 126 0.15 -9.09 -5.71
N THR A 127 0.57 -7.94 -5.21
CA THR A 127 -0.09 -6.66 -5.46
C THR A 127 0.18 -6.17 -6.88
N ALA A 128 -0.59 -5.19 -7.34
CA ALA A 128 -0.39 -4.60 -8.66
C ALA A 128 1.00 -3.93 -8.78
N GLU A 129 1.49 -3.34 -7.70
CA GLU A 129 2.82 -2.72 -7.61
C GLU A 129 3.94 -3.73 -7.74
N GLU A 130 3.86 -4.84 -7.01
CA GLU A 130 4.84 -5.93 -7.10
C GLU A 130 4.89 -6.53 -8.51
N ILE A 131 3.72 -6.69 -9.15
CA ILE A 131 3.64 -7.17 -10.53
C ILE A 131 4.25 -6.14 -11.47
N TYR A 132 3.93 -4.85 -11.31
CA TYR A 132 4.49 -3.76 -12.10
C TYR A 132 6.01 -3.76 -12.06
N ASN A 133 6.61 -3.93 -10.88
CA ASN A 133 8.06 -3.97 -10.71
C ASN A 133 8.71 -5.19 -11.36
N LYS A 134 7.99 -6.33 -11.44
CA LYS A 134 8.46 -7.57 -12.10
C LYS A 134 8.26 -7.58 -13.61
N LEU A 135 7.36 -6.75 -14.14
CA LEU A 135 7.14 -6.66 -15.58
C LEU A 135 8.35 -6.02 -16.27
N PRO A 136 8.70 -6.47 -17.48
CA PRO A 136 9.78 -5.86 -18.26
C PRO A 136 9.43 -4.40 -18.63
N GLU A 137 10.45 -3.55 -18.75
CA GLU A 137 10.25 -2.15 -19.18
C GLU A 137 9.63 -2.07 -20.58
N GLN A 138 9.99 -2.99 -21.47
CA GLN A 138 9.39 -3.09 -22.80
C GLN A 138 8.38 -4.23 -22.83
N LEU A 139 7.11 -3.85 -22.90
CA LEU A 139 5.99 -4.79 -23.01
C LEU A 139 5.93 -5.44 -24.37
N SER A 140 5.63 -6.73 -24.43
CA SER A 140 5.39 -7.43 -25.69
C SER A 140 4.04 -7.03 -26.28
N ASP A 141 3.95 -7.01 -27.62
CA ASP A 141 2.69 -6.74 -28.33
C ASP A 141 1.58 -7.72 -27.93
N GLN A 142 1.94 -8.95 -27.54
CA GLN A 142 0.99 -9.95 -27.05
C GLN A 142 0.40 -9.55 -25.69
N GLN A 143 1.17 -8.97 -24.78
CA GLN A 143 0.66 -8.51 -23.47
C GLN A 143 -0.29 -7.34 -23.65
N LYS A 144 0.05 -6.38 -24.52
CA LYS A 144 -0.82 -5.24 -24.84
C LYS A 144 -2.15 -5.69 -25.45
N GLN A 145 -2.13 -6.62 -26.40
CA GLN A 145 -3.34 -7.17 -27.01
C GLN A 145 -4.21 -7.93 -26.01
N LYS A 146 -3.60 -8.68 -25.10
CA LYS A 146 -4.32 -9.45 -24.08
C LYS A 146 -4.97 -8.57 -23.01
N SER A 147 -4.34 -7.48 -22.62
CA SER A 147 -4.94 -6.51 -21.67
C SER A 147 -6.17 -5.84 -22.29
N ALA A 148 -6.13 -5.48 -23.56
CA ALA A 148 -7.27 -4.88 -24.24
C ALA A 148 -8.52 -5.77 -24.35
N VAL A 149 -8.40 -7.08 -24.06
CA VAL A 149 -9.52 -8.05 -24.13
C VAL A 149 -10.46 -7.93 -22.93
N THR A 150 -9.96 -7.58 -21.75
CA THR A 150 -10.76 -7.47 -20.51
C THR A 150 -11.28 -6.06 -20.29
N GLY A 151 -10.51 -5.05 -20.62
CA GLY A 151 -10.87 -3.65 -20.43
C GLY A 151 -9.66 -2.79 -20.14
N THR A 152 -9.89 -1.56 -19.71
CA THR A 152 -8.82 -0.63 -19.34
C THR A 152 -9.26 0.23 -18.15
N VAL A 153 -8.30 0.56 -17.28
CA VAL A 153 -8.53 1.51 -16.20
C VAL A 153 -7.96 2.88 -16.57
N GLY A 154 -8.79 3.91 -16.46
CA GLY A 154 -8.36 5.30 -16.60
C GLY A 154 -8.03 5.93 -15.25
N ASP A 155 -7.46 7.11 -15.30
CA ASP A 155 -7.28 7.93 -14.10
C ASP A 155 -8.66 8.41 -13.61
N GLY A 156 -8.96 8.19 -12.35
CA GLY A 156 -10.18 8.68 -11.72
C GLY A 156 -10.18 10.22 -11.63
N GLU A 157 -11.36 10.81 -11.50
CA GLU A 157 -11.49 12.27 -11.27
C GLU A 157 -10.67 12.73 -10.06
N ASN A 158 -10.51 11.85 -9.06
CA ASN A 158 -9.76 12.10 -7.83
C ASN A 158 -8.28 11.62 -7.90
N ALA A 159 -7.79 11.15 -9.04
CA ALA A 159 -6.39 10.71 -9.18
C ALA A 159 -5.40 11.82 -8.83
N ASN A 160 -5.74 13.07 -9.19
CA ASN A 160 -5.00 14.29 -8.84
C ASN A 160 -5.67 15.08 -7.70
N GLY A 161 -6.60 14.46 -6.97
CA GLY A 161 -7.29 15.05 -5.84
C GLY A 161 -6.39 15.19 -4.60
N THR A 162 -6.91 15.93 -3.62
CA THR A 162 -6.26 16.05 -2.30
C THR A 162 -6.22 14.70 -1.60
N GLU A 163 -5.28 14.51 -0.69
CA GLU A 163 -5.16 13.28 0.11
C GLU A 163 -6.46 12.96 0.87
N GLY A 164 -7.16 13.99 1.36
CA GLY A 164 -8.46 13.82 2.01
C GLY A 164 -9.56 13.29 1.08
N GLU A 165 -9.54 13.60 -0.21
CA GLU A 165 -10.47 13.07 -1.21
C GLU A 165 -10.14 11.61 -1.55
N LYS A 166 -8.87 11.27 -1.70
CA LYS A 166 -8.39 9.89 -1.88
C LYS A 166 -8.78 9.01 -0.68
N ASP A 167 -8.53 9.49 0.53
CA ASP A 167 -8.92 8.83 1.78
C ASP A 167 -10.44 8.61 1.91
N ALA A 168 -11.24 9.56 1.45
CA ALA A 168 -12.70 9.44 1.47
C ALA A 168 -13.19 8.37 0.49
N GLU A 169 -12.55 8.27 -0.67
CA GLU A 169 -12.85 7.26 -1.67
C GLU A 169 -12.41 5.87 -1.22
N GLU A 170 -11.24 5.74 -0.63
CA GLU A 170 -10.76 4.49 -0.03
C GLU A 170 -11.74 3.98 1.04
N ARG A 171 -12.14 4.82 1.99
CA ARG A 171 -13.14 4.44 3.01
C ARG A 171 -14.46 4.01 2.41
N ARG A 172 -14.91 4.68 1.36
CA ARG A 172 -16.14 4.32 0.64
C ARG A 172 -16.03 2.93 0.03
N TRP A 173 -14.92 2.61 -0.63
CA TRP A 173 -14.71 1.30 -1.24
C TRP A 173 -14.49 0.19 -0.22
N GLN A 174 -13.77 0.45 0.88
CA GLN A 174 -13.64 -0.49 2.00
C GLN A 174 -15.01 -0.85 2.59
N GLN A 175 -15.88 0.15 2.83
CA GLN A 175 -17.23 -0.09 3.28
C GLN A 175 -18.04 -0.90 2.25
N THR A 176 -17.93 -0.57 0.98
CA THR A 176 -18.63 -1.26 -0.11
C THR A 176 -18.21 -2.73 -0.23
N LEU A 177 -16.90 -3.01 -0.12
CA LEU A 177 -16.34 -4.37 -0.09
C LEU A 177 -16.86 -5.18 1.10
N ALA A 178 -16.86 -4.57 2.30
CA ALA A 178 -17.35 -5.22 3.51
C ALA A 178 -18.84 -5.57 3.40
N GLU A 179 -19.67 -4.64 2.92
CA GLU A 179 -21.10 -4.87 2.71
C GLU A 179 -21.38 -5.98 1.67
N ALA A 180 -20.63 -5.97 0.54
CA ALA A 180 -20.76 -6.98 -0.51
C ALA A 180 -20.34 -8.38 -0.01
N ALA A 181 -19.24 -8.46 0.75
CA ALA A 181 -18.78 -9.72 1.35
C ALA A 181 -19.77 -10.25 2.38
N GLN A 182 -20.33 -9.38 3.23
CA GLN A 182 -21.35 -9.79 4.19
C GLN A 182 -22.62 -10.30 3.51
N ALA A 183 -23.10 -9.63 2.47
CA ALA A 183 -24.26 -10.06 1.69
C ALA A 183 -24.01 -11.42 1.03
N ALA A 184 -22.86 -11.63 0.42
CA ALA A 184 -22.46 -12.90 -0.18
C ALA A 184 -22.32 -14.04 0.85
N LYS A 185 -21.77 -13.73 2.03
CA LYS A 185 -21.64 -14.70 3.14
C LYS A 185 -23.01 -15.11 3.69
N MET A 186 -23.93 -14.16 3.87
CA MET A 186 -25.31 -14.44 4.32
C MET A 186 -26.09 -15.33 3.33
N SER A 187 -25.82 -15.21 2.03
CA SER A 187 -26.39 -16.07 1.00
C SER A 187 -25.69 -17.43 0.84
N GLY A 188 -24.60 -17.67 1.58
CA GLY A 188 -23.80 -18.90 1.47
C GLY A 188 -22.95 -18.99 0.18
N ASN A 189 -22.78 -17.89 -0.52
CA ASN A 189 -22.15 -17.83 -1.85
C ASN A 189 -20.87 -16.96 -1.87
N LEU A 190 -20.13 -16.91 -0.76
CA LEU A 190 -18.81 -16.28 -0.72
C LEU A 190 -17.73 -17.38 -0.80
N PRO A 191 -16.99 -17.53 -1.92
CA PRO A 191 -15.88 -18.45 -2.01
C PRO A 191 -14.78 -18.11 -0.97
N ASN A 192 -14.12 -19.13 -0.44
CA ASN A 192 -13.08 -18.94 0.58
C ASN A 192 -11.91 -18.07 0.09
N SER A 193 -11.56 -18.16 -1.20
CA SER A 193 -10.54 -17.31 -1.83
C SER A 193 -10.93 -15.83 -1.78
N LEU A 194 -12.19 -15.50 -2.03
CA LEU A 194 -12.69 -14.13 -1.91
C LEU A 194 -12.81 -13.68 -0.46
N GLU A 195 -13.17 -14.56 0.47
CA GLU A 195 -13.21 -14.22 1.89
C GLU A 195 -11.81 -13.84 2.41
N ILE A 196 -10.79 -14.61 2.05
CA ILE A 196 -9.40 -14.30 2.38
C ILE A 196 -8.99 -12.97 1.76
N PHE A 197 -9.23 -12.80 0.45
CA PHE A 197 -8.91 -11.57 -0.27
C PHE A 197 -9.56 -10.33 0.35
N VAL A 198 -10.88 -10.40 0.64
CA VAL A 198 -11.60 -9.26 1.25
C VAL A 198 -11.10 -8.96 2.65
N ASN A 199 -10.80 -9.99 3.47
CA ASN A 199 -10.25 -9.78 4.80
C ASN A 199 -8.88 -9.11 4.74
N ASP A 200 -8.05 -9.44 3.76
CA ASP A 200 -6.76 -8.81 3.52
C ASP A 200 -6.94 -7.33 3.13
N GLN A 201 -7.84 -7.04 2.19
CA GLN A 201 -8.14 -5.66 1.78
C GLN A 201 -8.80 -4.81 2.88
N LEU A 202 -9.55 -5.43 3.79
CA LEU A 202 -10.20 -4.76 4.92
C LEU A 202 -9.35 -4.75 6.20
N ALA A 203 -8.23 -5.48 6.21
CA ALA A 203 -7.28 -5.40 7.31
C ALA A 203 -6.89 -3.92 7.52
N PRO A 204 -6.94 -3.41 8.75
CA PRO A 204 -6.56 -2.03 8.98
C PRO A 204 -5.13 -1.83 8.50
N LYS A 205 -4.98 -1.15 7.39
CA LYS A 205 -3.67 -0.65 6.99
C LYS A 205 -3.28 0.35 8.06
N VAL A 206 -2.40 -0.07 8.95
CA VAL A 206 -1.79 0.85 9.91
C VAL A 206 -1.11 1.91 9.05
N ARG A 207 -1.56 3.17 9.17
CA ARG A 207 -0.89 4.28 8.48
C ARG A 207 0.56 4.23 8.93
N TRP A 208 1.46 3.96 8.01
CA TRP A 208 2.88 3.77 8.34
C TRP A 208 3.44 4.97 9.12
N ALA A 209 2.97 6.17 8.82
CA ALA A 209 3.30 7.40 9.54
C ALA A 209 2.87 7.34 11.03
N GLU A 210 1.66 6.87 11.33
CA GLU A 210 1.18 6.71 12.71
C GLU A 210 1.97 5.62 13.45
N ALA A 211 2.28 4.50 12.80
CA ALA A 211 3.09 3.43 13.37
C ALA A 211 4.52 3.89 13.65
N LEU A 212 5.12 4.62 12.70
CA LEU A 212 6.44 5.23 12.84
C LEU A 212 6.46 6.25 13.99
N SER A 213 5.49 7.17 14.00
CA SER A 213 5.36 8.18 15.06
C SER A 213 5.20 7.52 16.43
N ARG A 214 4.34 6.50 16.55
CA ARG A 214 4.15 5.75 17.79
C ARG A 214 5.43 5.06 18.22
N PHE A 215 6.12 4.35 17.31
CA PHE A 215 7.38 3.67 17.61
C PHE A 215 8.44 4.64 18.12
N MET A 216 8.56 5.80 17.51
CA MET A 216 9.55 6.82 17.89
C MET A 216 9.18 7.52 19.20
N THR A 217 7.89 7.67 19.54
CA THR A 217 7.43 8.44 20.70
C THR A 217 7.11 7.62 21.95
N GLU A 218 6.48 6.44 21.81
CA GLU A 218 5.99 5.63 22.96
C GLU A 218 7.10 5.05 23.84
N ARG A 219 8.31 4.92 23.35
CA ARG A 219 9.43 4.32 24.05
C ARG A 219 10.27 5.30 24.83
N ALA A 220 9.66 6.46 25.27
CA ALA A 220 10.29 7.34 26.24
C ALA A 220 10.41 6.60 27.57
N PRO A 221 11.60 6.10 28.01
CA PRO A 221 11.73 5.66 29.37
C PRO A 221 11.47 6.89 30.25
N ASP A 222 10.50 6.76 31.13
CA ASP A 222 10.42 7.64 32.28
C ASP A 222 11.67 7.40 33.12
N ASP A 223 12.65 8.24 32.96
CA ASP A 223 13.87 8.15 33.75
C ASP A 223 13.55 8.55 35.20
N TYR A 224 13.85 7.65 36.12
CA TYR A 224 13.68 7.92 37.53
C TYR A 224 14.93 8.61 38.05
N SER A 225 14.82 9.92 38.35
CA SER A 225 15.93 10.70 38.92
C SER A 225 15.89 10.71 40.42
N TRP A 226 17.01 10.37 41.02
CA TRP A 226 17.24 10.55 42.45
C TRP A 226 17.63 11.98 42.83
N GLN A 227 17.96 12.83 41.85
CA GLN A 227 18.33 14.24 42.13
C GLN A 227 17.16 15.08 42.62
N ARG A 228 15.94 14.69 42.30
CA ARG A 228 14.71 15.32 42.82
C ARG A 228 13.79 14.23 43.34
N PRO A 229 13.90 13.85 44.63
CA PRO A 229 13.04 12.80 45.19
C PRO A 229 11.56 13.22 45.18
N ASN A 230 10.70 12.23 45.01
CA ASN A 230 9.25 12.42 44.95
C ASN A 230 8.71 13.01 46.27
N ARG A 231 8.31 14.28 46.22
CA ARG A 231 7.88 15.05 47.40
C ARG A 231 6.71 14.44 48.15
N ARG A 232 5.89 13.59 47.52
CA ARG A 232 4.76 12.88 48.13
C ARG A 232 5.19 11.91 49.23
N PHE A 233 6.38 11.34 49.14
CA PHE A 233 6.85 10.30 50.06
C PHE A 233 7.87 10.82 51.07
N ILE A 234 8.40 12.02 50.87
CA ILE A 234 9.39 12.62 51.80
C ILE A 234 8.78 12.82 53.20
N GLY A 235 7.50 13.22 53.30
CA GLY A 235 6.81 13.41 54.58
C GLY A 235 6.62 12.12 55.38
N GLY A 236 6.73 10.96 54.76
CA GLY A 236 6.71 9.64 55.38
C GLY A 236 8.09 9.00 55.59
N GLY A 237 9.18 9.75 55.39
CA GLY A 237 10.54 9.25 55.55
C GLY A 237 11.04 8.35 54.42
N LEU A 238 10.28 8.20 53.35
CA LEU A 238 10.64 7.37 52.18
C LEU A 238 11.20 8.26 51.07
N PHE A 239 12.47 8.05 50.71
CA PHE A 239 13.11 8.69 49.56
C PHE A 239 12.87 7.82 48.35
N MET A 240 11.91 8.20 47.50
CA MET A 240 11.61 7.54 46.23
C MET A 240 12.07 8.43 45.07
N PRO A 241 12.62 7.87 43.99
CA PRO A 241 12.99 8.66 42.82
C PRO A 241 11.73 9.31 42.21
N SER A 242 11.85 10.50 41.70
CA SER A 242 10.76 11.10 40.93
C SER A 242 10.89 10.76 39.46
N ARG A 243 9.77 10.61 38.79
CA ARG A 243 9.66 10.50 37.36
C ARG A 243 10.16 11.81 36.74
N GLN A 244 11.24 11.77 36.00
CA GLN A 244 11.74 12.92 35.28
C GLN A 244 11.27 12.75 33.80
N SER A 245 10.32 13.57 33.37
CA SER A 245 10.08 13.72 31.97
C SER A 245 11.22 14.59 31.41
N ASN A 246 12.13 14.00 30.66
CA ASN A 246 13.03 14.81 29.85
C ASN A 246 12.18 15.45 28.74
N ASP A 247 12.26 16.77 28.61
CA ASP A 247 11.55 17.53 27.57
C ASP A 247 12.08 17.22 26.15
N THR A 248 13.15 16.40 26.04
CA THR A 248 13.75 15.98 24.77
C THR A 248 13.85 14.46 24.74
N LEU A 249 13.37 13.88 23.66
CA LEU A 249 13.70 12.50 23.29
C LEU A 249 15.21 12.38 23.04
N GLY A 250 15.82 11.23 23.39
CA GLY A 250 17.22 10.93 23.10
C GLY A 250 17.57 11.05 21.60
N GLU A 251 18.71 10.56 21.22
CA GLU A 251 19.14 10.52 19.80
C GLU A 251 18.35 9.45 19.05
N ILE A 252 17.94 9.74 17.81
CA ILE A 252 17.22 8.81 16.93
C ILE A 252 18.08 8.59 15.69
N VAL A 253 18.12 7.35 15.23
CA VAL A 253 18.83 6.97 14.00
C VAL A 253 17.83 6.51 12.95
N ILE A 254 17.89 7.10 11.77
CA ILE A 254 17.16 6.70 10.57
C ILE A 254 18.18 6.19 9.58
N ALA A 255 18.04 4.98 9.11
CA ALA A 255 18.84 4.42 8.03
C ALA A 255 17.98 4.35 6.76
N ILE A 256 18.54 4.77 5.66
CA ILE A 256 17.92 4.77 4.35
C ILE A 256 18.76 3.89 3.42
N ASP A 257 18.19 2.79 2.98
CA ASP A 257 18.76 1.97 1.92
C ASP A 257 18.70 2.75 0.60
N THR A 258 19.84 2.99 0.00
CA THR A 258 19.95 3.72 -1.25
C THR A 258 20.08 2.81 -2.48
N SER A 259 19.69 1.54 -2.34
CA SER A 259 19.53 0.63 -3.47
C SER A 259 18.43 1.12 -4.44
N GLY A 260 18.35 0.49 -5.62
CA GLY A 260 17.53 0.98 -6.74
C GLY A 260 16.00 1.02 -6.53
N SER A 261 15.49 0.57 -5.38
CA SER A 261 14.07 0.59 -5.01
C SER A 261 13.59 1.91 -4.40
N MET A 262 14.52 2.75 -3.92
CA MET A 262 14.19 4.05 -3.32
C MET A 262 13.97 5.13 -4.38
N THR A 263 12.79 5.73 -4.37
CA THR A 263 12.46 6.87 -5.26
C THR A 263 12.59 8.21 -4.52
N GLN A 264 12.85 9.29 -5.26
CA GLN A 264 12.93 10.64 -4.67
C GLN A 264 11.58 11.06 -4.06
N GLU A 265 10.45 10.65 -4.66
CA GLU A 265 9.10 10.95 -4.15
C GLU A 265 8.84 10.29 -2.80
N LEU A 266 9.28 9.05 -2.62
CA LEU A 266 9.19 8.36 -1.34
C LEU A 266 10.04 9.05 -0.27
N LEU A 267 11.27 9.47 -0.60
CA LEU A 267 12.14 10.22 0.32
C LEU A 267 11.51 11.55 0.76
N GLU A 268 10.84 12.26 -0.14
CA GLU A 268 10.14 13.50 0.19
C GLU A 268 8.97 13.24 1.15
N ARG A 269 8.21 12.15 0.97
CA ARG A 269 7.15 11.72 1.89
C ARG A 269 7.74 11.36 3.26
N VAL A 270 8.81 10.56 3.29
CA VAL A 270 9.51 10.20 4.54
C VAL A 270 10.04 11.45 5.24
N ALA A 271 10.62 12.41 4.51
CA ALA A 271 11.12 13.66 5.07
C ALA A 271 10.01 14.49 5.71
N ALA A 272 8.85 14.59 5.05
CA ALA A 272 7.70 15.31 5.59
C ALA A 272 7.23 14.69 6.92
N GLU A 273 7.06 13.35 6.97
CA GLU A 273 6.66 12.65 8.20
C GLU A 273 7.72 12.78 9.32
N LEU A 274 9.01 12.68 8.97
CA LEU A 274 10.08 12.87 9.95
C LEU A 274 10.11 14.30 10.53
N ASN A 275 9.76 15.30 9.74
CA ASN A 275 9.64 16.68 10.22
C ASN A 275 8.46 16.81 11.20
N ASP A 276 7.30 16.22 10.90
CA ASP A 276 6.16 16.25 11.79
C ASP A 276 6.44 15.50 13.11
N ILE A 277 7.03 14.30 13.03
CA ILE A 277 7.44 13.53 14.20
C ILE A 277 8.48 14.30 15.02
N LYS A 278 9.45 14.92 14.36
CA LYS A 278 10.50 15.72 15.02
C LYS A 278 9.92 16.91 15.78
N GLN A 279 8.92 17.60 15.23
CA GLN A 279 8.23 18.69 15.92
C GLN A 279 7.45 18.20 17.15
N ALA A 280 6.80 17.03 17.04
CA ALA A 280 6.04 16.44 18.14
C ALA A 280 6.94 15.85 19.23
N ALA A 281 7.96 15.08 18.84
CA ALA A 281 8.79 14.26 19.70
C ALA A 281 10.03 14.97 20.25
N ARG A 282 10.51 16.03 19.58
CA ARG A 282 11.69 16.85 19.91
C ARG A 282 12.93 16.01 20.26
N PRO A 283 13.43 15.16 19.34
CA PRO A 283 14.66 14.42 19.60
C PRO A 283 15.83 15.37 19.82
N SER A 284 16.80 14.97 20.66
CA SER A 284 18.02 15.75 20.87
C SER A 284 18.83 15.87 19.59
N LYS A 285 18.92 14.78 18.82
CA LYS A 285 19.48 14.70 17.48
C LYS A 285 18.78 13.64 16.68
N LEU A 286 18.67 13.87 15.39
CA LEU A 286 18.23 12.92 14.38
C LEU A 286 19.38 12.66 13.41
N HIS A 287 19.89 11.43 13.39
CA HIS A 287 20.93 11.01 12.46
C HIS A 287 20.27 10.29 11.30
N VAL A 288 20.54 10.72 10.07
CA VAL A 288 20.09 10.06 8.85
C VAL A 288 21.29 9.50 8.13
N ILE A 289 21.31 8.18 7.98
CA ILE A 289 22.42 7.42 7.40
C ILE A 289 21.96 6.86 6.05
N TYR A 290 22.63 7.26 5.00
CA TYR A 290 22.42 6.70 3.66
C TYR A 290 23.41 5.58 3.45
N CYS A 291 22.90 4.37 3.24
CA CYS A 291 23.70 3.16 3.14
C CYS A 291 23.26 2.33 1.95
N ASP A 292 24.24 1.85 1.18
CA ASP A 292 24.08 0.75 0.22
C ASP A 292 24.92 -0.44 0.70
N SER A 293 25.96 -0.85 0.01
CA SER A 293 26.95 -1.82 0.53
C SER A 293 27.84 -1.24 1.62
N ASP A 294 27.93 0.10 1.73
CA ASP A 294 28.67 0.86 2.72
C ASP A 294 27.98 2.18 3.00
N ILE A 295 28.37 2.92 4.04
CA ILE A 295 27.80 4.23 4.35
C ILE A 295 28.25 5.25 3.31
N GLN A 296 27.29 5.82 2.59
CA GLN A 296 27.52 6.83 1.57
C GLN A 296 27.54 8.23 2.14
N HIS A 297 26.66 8.50 3.10
CA HIS A 297 26.53 9.79 3.74
C HIS A 297 25.81 9.69 5.09
N VAL A 298 26.11 10.67 5.97
CA VAL A 298 25.42 10.83 7.24
C VAL A 298 25.04 12.30 7.43
N ASP A 299 23.76 12.56 7.56
CA ASP A 299 23.24 13.88 7.95
C ASP A 299 22.83 13.85 9.42
N THR A 300 23.09 14.93 10.16
CA THR A 300 22.67 15.07 11.55
C THR A 300 21.87 16.35 11.72
N PHE A 301 20.62 16.20 12.12
CA PHE A 301 19.68 17.29 12.32
C PHE A 301 19.46 17.54 13.82
N SER A 302 19.52 18.80 14.22
CA SER A 302 19.10 19.24 15.55
C SER A 302 17.57 19.42 15.61
N THR A 303 17.02 19.64 16.80
CA THR A 303 15.56 19.81 17.00
C THR A 303 14.94 20.90 16.10
N HIS A 304 15.71 21.91 15.68
CA HIS A 304 15.21 23.08 14.93
C HIS A 304 15.51 23.04 13.43
N ASP A 305 16.30 22.07 12.97
CA ASP A 305 16.67 22.00 11.56
C ASP A 305 15.57 21.28 10.78
N ASP A 306 15.22 21.70 9.58
CA ASP A 306 14.32 20.96 8.71
C ASP A 306 15.04 19.75 8.11
N VAL A 307 14.34 18.61 8.07
CA VAL A 307 14.87 17.37 7.48
C VAL A 307 14.62 17.42 5.97
N GLU A 308 15.70 17.43 5.22
CA GLU A 308 15.67 17.30 3.77
C GLU A 308 16.42 16.02 3.39
N LEU A 309 15.75 15.14 2.66
CA LEU A 309 16.32 13.87 2.21
C LEU A 309 16.57 13.91 0.70
N ALA A 310 17.72 13.39 0.28
CA ALA A 310 18.07 13.29 -1.12
C ALA A 310 18.69 11.92 -1.42
N LEU A 311 18.40 11.37 -2.60
CA LEU A 311 19.01 10.12 -3.06
C LEU A 311 20.54 10.26 -3.10
N ARG A 312 21.24 9.38 -2.37
CA ARG A 312 22.70 9.35 -2.31
C ARG A 312 23.16 7.90 -2.30
N GLY A 313 23.76 7.44 -3.35
CA GLY A 313 24.24 6.06 -3.50
C GLY A 313 23.69 5.39 -4.77
N GLY A 314 23.62 4.07 -4.79
CA GLY A 314 23.15 3.30 -5.95
C GLY A 314 23.92 2.00 -6.17
N GLY A 315 24.44 1.40 -5.08
CA GLY A 315 25.20 0.14 -5.09
C GLY A 315 24.35 -1.09 -4.67
N GLY A 316 25.04 -2.13 -4.21
CA GLY A 316 24.41 -3.28 -3.57
C GLY A 316 23.93 -2.93 -2.15
N THR A 317 23.26 -3.85 -1.45
CA THR A 317 22.70 -3.60 -0.12
C THR A 317 23.43 -4.39 0.96
N SER A 318 23.79 -3.72 2.06
CA SER A 318 24.27 -4.33 3.31
C SER A 318 23.76 -3.55 4.52
N PHE A 319 23.17 -4.25 5.48
CA PHE A 319 22.62 -3.59 6.67
C PHE A 319 23.66 -3.39 7.78
N ARG A 320 24.75 -4.15 7.81
CA ARG A 320 25.77 -4.12 8.87
C ARG A 320 26.42 -2.76 9.07
N PRO A 321 26.84 -2.02 8.03
CA PRO A 321 27.58 -0.79 8.22
C PRO A 321 26.86 0.25 9.10
N VAL A 322 25.54 0.31 9.06
CA VAL A 322 24.73 1.22 9.89
C VAL A 322 24.87 0.89 11.37
N PHE A 323 24.78 -0.39 11.72
CA PHE A 323 24.90 -0.84 13.11
C PHE A 323 26.31 -0.67 13.63
N ASP A 324 27.33 -1.00 12.82
CA ASP A 324 28.75 -0.80 13.15
C ASP A 324 29.04 0.70 13.40
N TRP A 325 28.47 1.58 12.58
CA TRP A 325 28.61 3.03 12.75
C TRP A 325 28.01 3.51 14.08
N VAL A 326 26.83 3.02 14.45
CA VAL A 326 26.20 3.40 15.73
C VAL A 326 27.07 3.00 16.91
N GLU A 327 27.68 1.80 16.86
CA GLU A 327 28.60 1.31 17.88
C GLU A 327 29.93 2.12 17.92
N GLU A 328 30.50 2.44 16.76
CA GLU A 328 31.73 3.22 16.63
C GLU A 328 31.58 4.65 17.16
N GLN A 329 30.41 5.26 16.92
CA GLN A 329 30.10 6.61 17.44
C GLN A 329 29.77 6.58 18.94
N GLY A 330 29.58 5.40 19.56
CA GLY A 330 29.18 5.26 20.94
C GLY A 330 27.80 5.85 21.24
N ILE A 331 26.91 5.85 20.24
CA ILE A 331 25.54 6.35 20.36
C ILE A 331 24.68 5.22 20.94
N GLU A 332 23.90 5.53 21.97
CA GLU A 332 22.80 4.70 22.44
C GLU A 332 21.49 5.29 21.90
N PRO A 333 21.10 4.94 20.67
CA PRO A 333 19.93 5.55 20.06
C PRO A 333 18.69 5.06 20.79
N ARG A 334 17.72 5.96 20.93
CA ARG A 334 16.43 5.64 21.47
C ARG A 334 15.70 4.59 20.64
N CYS A 335 15.81 4.72 19.35
CA CYS A 335 15.39 3.74 18.35
C CYS A 335 16.17 3.97 17.06
N LEU A 336 16.22 2.90 16.26
CA LEU A 336 16.70 2.92 14.89
C LEU A 336 15.55 2.50 13.98
N VAL A 337 15.31 3.26 12.92
CA VAL A 337 14.35 2.91 11.86
C VAL A 337 15.13 2.70 10.57
N TYR A 338 14.97 1.54 9.95
CA TYR A 338 15.64 1.19 8.71
C TYR A 338 14.64 1.12 7.56
N PHE A 339 14.72 2.02 6.59
CA PHE A 339 13.94 2.02 5.37
C PHE A 339 14.66 1.20 4.30
N THR A 340 14.07 0.11 3.81
CA THR A 340 14.67 -0.83 2.85
C THR A 340 13.60 -1.68 2.16
N ASP A 341 13.91 -2.25 1.01
CA ASP A 341 13.11 -3.30 0.37
C ASP A 341 13.36 -4.71 0.96
N GLY A 342 14.36 -4.83 1.86
CA GLY A 342 14.67 -6.07 2.56
C GLY A 342 15.51 -7.08 1.79
N TYR A 343 15.96 -6.78 0.58
CA TYR A 343 16.75 -7.72 -0.24
C TYR A 343 18.24 -7.69 0.09
N ALA A 344 18.57 -7.97 1.35
CA ALA A 344 19.96 -8.16 1.81
C ALA A 344 20.03 -9.08 3.04
N ASP A 345 21.23 -9.43 3.46
CA ASP A 345 21.45 -10.26 4.64
C ASP A 345 21.23 -9.46 5.93
N PHE A 346 20.20 -9.85 6.68
CA PHE A 346 19.91 -9.26 7.98
C PHE A 346 20.95 -9.66 9.03
N PRO A 347 21.26 -8.76 9.99
CA PRO A 347 22.10 -9.14 11.14
C PRO A 347 21.45 -10.27 11.95
N GLU A 348 22.26 -11.26 12.36
CA GLU A 348 21.75 -12.45 13.06
C GLU A 348 21.23 -12.16 14.47
N GLN A 349 21.75 -11.13 15.15
CA GLN A 349 21.42 -10.83 16.53
C GLN A 349 20.80 -9.43 16.67
N PRO A 350 19.78 -9.31 17.54
CA PRO A 350 19.20 -8.00 17.86
C PRO A 350 20.19 -7.14 18.64
N HIS A 351 20.14 -5.83 18.43
CA HIS A 351 20.90 -4.84 19.18
C HIS A 351 20.22 -4.48 20.51
N SER A 352 20.94 -3.78 21.39
CA SER A 352 20.45 -3.38 22.73
C SER A 352 19.34 -2.32 22.69
N TYR A 353 19.17 -1.65 21.54
CA TYR A 353 18.16 -0.62 21.30
C TYR A 353 17.06 -1.13 20.37
N PRO A 354 15.86 -0.53 20.43
CA PRO A 354 14.75 -0.90 19.54
C PRO A 354 15.05 -0.60 18.07
N VAL A 355 14.74 -1.55 17.20
CA VAL A 355 14.87 -1.41 15.75
C VAL A 355 13.52 -1.66 15.09
N MET A 356 13.14 -0.77 14.16
CA MET A 356 12.01 -0.95 13.26
C MET A 356 12.53 -1.09 11.83
N TRP A 357 12.07 -2.12 11.16
CA TRP A 357 12.31 -2.34 9.74
C TRP A 357 11.10 -1.84 8.96
N ALA A 358 11.27 -0.72 8.27
CA ALA A 358 10.28 -0.13 7.38
C ALA A 358 10.50 -0.73 5.98
N ILE A 359 9.80 -1.83 5.71
CA ILE A 359 9.93 -2.62 4.47
C ILE A 359 9.05 -1.99 3.39
N ILE A 360 9.67 -1.59 2.29
CA ILE A 360 9.06 -0.84 1.19
C ILE A 360 8.77 -1.80 0.04
N ASP A 361 7.52 -1.84 -0.41
CA ASP A 361 7.06 -2.61 -1.59
C ASP A 361 7.53 -4.07 -1.63
N SER A 362 7.72 -4.70 -0.46
CA SER A 362 8.22 -6.05 -0.33
C SER A 362 7.55 -6.80 0.81
N SER A 363 7.51 -8.12 0.70
CA SER A 363 7.01 -9.05 1.73
C SER A 363 8.12 -9.70 2.56
N GLU A 364 9.36 -9.22 2.42
CA GLU A 364 10.50 -9.75 3.17
C GLU A 364 10.29 -9.56 4.68
N THR A 365 10.71 -10.57 5.45
CA THR A 365 10.46 -10.60 6.89
C THR A 365 11.78 -10.65 7.64
N PRO A 366 12.21 -9.55 8.25
CA PRO A 366 13.40 -9.53 9.11
C PRO A 366 13.30 -10.53 10.26
N PRO A 367 14.43 -11.14 10.67
CA PRO A 367 14.45 -12.17 11.72
C PRO A 367 14.18 -11.61 13.13
N TRP A 368 14.27 -10.32 13.33
CA TRP A 368 14.03 -9.62 14.60
C TRP A 368 13.69 -8.13 14.36
N GLY A 369 13.23 -7.46 15.40
CA GLY A 369 12.79 -6.05 15.33
C GLY A 369 11.28 -5.93 15.09
N GLU A 370 10.78 -4.71 15.09
CA GLU A 370 9.41 -4.43 14.67
C GLU A 370 9.39 -4.25 13.15
N ILE A 371 8.35 -4.76 12.51
CA ILE A 371 8.21 -4.71 11.06
C ILE A 371 7.07 -3.77 10.72
N LEU A 372 7.32 -2.86 9.81
CA LEU A 372 6.35 -1.93 9.25
C LEU A 372 6.41 -2.03 7.73
N HIS A 373 5.35 -2.53 7.10
CA HIS A 373 5.26 -2.54 5.65
C HIS A 373 4.73 -1.20 5.15
N ILE A 374 5.40 -0.66 4.15
CA ILE A 374 5.09 0.62 3.50
C ILE A 374 4.82 0.30 2.03
N ASP A 375 3.60 0.57 1.58
CA ASP A 375 3.25 0.58 0.17
C ASP A 375 3.61 1.98 -0.36
N ALA A 376 4.61 2.08 -1.24
CA ALA A 376 5.16 3.34 -1.75
C ALA A 376 4.39 3.89 -2.96
#